data_da3e7b14b142ca564277e38b04e5b2c1
#
_entry.id   da3e7b14b142ca564277e38b04e5b2c1
#
_cell.length_a   1.000
_cell.length_b   1.000
_cell.length_c   1.000
_cell.angle_alpha   90.00
_cell.angle_beta   90.00
_cell.angle_gamma   90.00
#
_symmetry.space_group_name_H-M   'P 1'
#
loop_
_entity.id
_entity.type
_entity.pdbx_description
1 polymer ?
#
loop_
_entity_poly.entity_id
_entity_poly.type
_entity_poly.pdbx_seq_one_letter_code
_entity_poly.pdbx_strand_id
1 'polypeptide(L)'
;MLPWKHALRTLSVLLLTAAATLAPTASAQAAAAPSRGWNDFSCKPSASHPRPVVLVHGTFGNSVDNWLALAPYLVNRGYCVFSLDYGQLPNVPFFHGLGPIEKSAEQLDVYVDKVLAATGAAEADLVGHSQGGMMPRHYIKFLGGAEKVNALVGIAPDNHGTTLLGLTKLLPYFPGVEKFISANTPGLADQIAGSPFITRLNEGGDTVPGVTYTVITTKYDEVVTPYRSGFLDGPNVTNIVIQDKCALDLSEHVAIGTLDRITFHEVTNALDPVRATPTTCASVIG
;
A
#
# COMPACT_ATOMS: atom_id res chain seq x y z
N MET A 1 -19.13 -85.74 66.49
CA MET A 1 -19.89 -85.95 65.28
C MET A 1 -20.34 -84.59 64.77
N LEU A 2 -19.91 -84.22 63.60
CA LEU A 2 -20.26 -82.96 62.92
C LEU A 2 -21.77 -82.94 62.59
N PRO A 3 -22.27 -81.70 62.35
CA PRO A 3 -22.38 -81.29 60.98
C PRO A 3 -22.10 -79.82 60.67
N TRP A 4 -21.70 -79.64 59.49
CA TRP A 4 -21.35 -78.51 58.62
C TRP A 4 -22.55 -77.60 58.32
N LYS A 5 -22.40 -76.28 58.48
CA LYS A 5 -23.38 -75.31 57.95
C LYS A 5 -22.68 -74.39 56.96
N HIS A 6 -23.15 -74.48 55.66
CA HIS A 6 -22.73 -73.63 54.57
C HIS A 6 -23.18 -72.21 54.79
N ALA A 7 -22.28 -71.23 54.62
CA ALA A 7 -22.62 -69.83 54.52
C ALA A 7 -22.39 -69.38 53.04
N LEU A 8 -23.49 -69.12 52.35
CA LEU A 8 -23.48 -68.46 51.05
C LEU A 8 -23.09 -67.00 51.26
N ARG A 9 -22.01 -66.57 50.60
CA ARG A 9 -21.68 -65.14 50.47
C ARG A 9 -22.17 -64.71 49.08
N THR A 10 -23.17 -63.87 49.09
CA THR A 10 -23.65 -63.14 47.92
C THR A 10 -22.67 -61.99 47.53
N LEU A 11 -22.06 -62.11 46.35
CA LEU A 11 -21.21 -61.06 45.80
C LEU A 11 -22.13 -60.07 45.02
N SER A 12 -22.26 -58.88 45.58
CA SER A 12 -22.92 -57.78 44.88
C SER A 12 -21.92 -57.09 43.97
N VAL A 13 -22.11 -57.23 42.64
CA VAL A 13 -21.32 -56.53 41.62
C VAL A 13 -21.96 -55.12 41.44
N LEU A 14 -21.25 -54.09 41.86
CA LEU A 14 -21.59 -52.71 41.52
C LEU A 14 -21.10 -52.43 40.06
N LEU A 15 -22.01 -52.29 39.14
CA LEU A 15 -21.73 -51.72 37.82
C LEU A 15 -21.65 -50.19 37.92
N LEU A 16 -20.43 -49.63 37.85
CA LEU A 16 -20.21 -48.22 37.59
C LEU A 16 -20.42 -47.95 36.12
N THR A 17 -21.51 -47.32 35.74
CA THR A 17 -21.71 -46.73 34.41
C THR A 17 -21.01 -45.39 34.34
N ALA A 18 -19.85 -45.33 33.69
CA ALA A 18 -19.20 -44.09 33.36
C ALA A 18 -19.95 -43.41 32.19
N ALA A 19 -20.73 -42.39 32.50
CA ALA A 19 -21.31 -41.51 31.47
C ALA A 19 -20.20 -40.62 30.92
N ALA A 20 -19.66 -40.95 29.73
CA ALA A 20 -18.77 -40.10 28.97
C ALA A 20 -19.58 -38.95 28.39
N THR A 21 -19.46 -37.75 28.98
CA THR A 21 -19.97 -36.51 28.38
C THR A 21 -19.12 -36.13 27.17
N LEU A 22 -19.62 -36.41 25.98
CA LEU A 22 -19.07 -35.87 24.74
C LEU A 22 -19.31 -34.35 24.74
N ALA A 23 -18.27 -33.58 25.10
CA ALA A 23 -18.26 -32.14 24.83
C ALA A 23 -18.27 -31.92 23.32
N PRO A 24 -19.14 -31.05 22.76
CA PRO A 24 -19.09 -30.72 21.37
C PRO A 24 -17.74 -30.03 21.09
N THR A 25 -16.87 -30.67 20.31
CA THR A 25 -15.71 -30.03 19.72
C THR A 25 -16.25 -28.97 18.75
N ALA A 26 -16.20 -27.70 19.15
CA ALA A 26 -16.41 -26.59 18.24
C ALA A 26 -15.37 -26.74 17.13
N SER A 27 -15.78 -27.14 15.96
CA SER A 27 -14.98 -27.09 14.74
C SER A 27 -14.55 -25.63 14.57
N ALA A 28 -13.30 -25.32 14.85
CA ALA A 28 -12.72 -24.06 14.43
C ALA A 28 -12.85 -24.00 12.92
N GLN A 29 -13.84 -23.26 12.44
CA GLN A 29 -14.03 -23.00 11.03
C GLN A 29 -12.77 -22.28 10.58
N ALA A 30 -11.90 -22.97 9.85
CA ALA A 30 -10.74 -22.33 9.24
C ALA A 30 -11.28 -21.15 8.43
N ALA A 31 -10.91 -19.92 8.84
CA ALA A 31 -11.24 -18.74 8.08
C ALA A 31 -10.81 -19.00 6.63
N ALA A 32 -11.73 -18.86 5.70
CA ALA A 32 -11.43 -19.03 4.28
C ALA A 32 -10.18 -18.20 3.97
N ALA A 33 -9.19 -18.82 3.33
CA ALA A 33 -8.00 -18.09 2.92
C ALA A 33 -8.46 -16.88 2.09
N PRO A 34 -7.96 -15.67 2.38
CA PRO A 34 -8.38 -14.47 1.65
C PRO A 34 -8.20 -14.71 0.15
N SER A 35 -9.16 -14.27 -0.66
CA SER A 35 -9.04 -14.33 -2.10
C SER A 35 -7.78 -13.58 -2.50
N ARG A 36 -6.91 -14.24 -3.29
CA ARG A 36 -5.58 -13.74 -3.62
C ARG A 36 -5.62 -13.11 -5.00
N GLY A 37 -6.28 -11.97 -5.12
CA GLY A 37 -6.36 -11.26 -6.38
C GLY A 37 -5.94 -9.80 -6.25
N TRP A 38 -5.32 -9.29 -7.29
CA TRP A 38 -5.15 -7.87 -7.50
C TRP A 38 -6.44 -7.31 -8.13
N ASN A 39 -6.98 -6.23 -7.59
CA ASN A 39 -8.31 -5.67 -7.93
C ASN A 39 -9.47 -6.67 -7.75
N ASP A 40 -9.31 -7.60 -6.83
CA ASP A 40 -10.38 -8.52 -6.45
C ASP A 40 -11.23 -7.92 -5.32
N PHE A 41 -12.34 -7.31 -5.69
CA PHE A 41 -13.28 -6.69 -4.74
C PHE A 41 -14.02 -7.68 -3.84
N SER A 42 -13.82 -8.99 -4.02
CA SER A 42 -14.28 -10.01 -3.07
C SER A 42 -13.26 -10.28 -1.95
N CYS A 43 -12.04 -9.76 -2.07
CA CYS A 43 -10.98 -9.90 -1.07
C CYS A 43 -11.42 -9.35 0.28
N LYS A 44 -11.20 -10.12 1.34
CA LYS A 44 -11.42 -9.69 2.72
C LYS A 44 -10.08 -9.59 3.45
N PRO A 45 -9.76 -8.42 4.01
CA PRO A 45 -8.57 -8.25 4.83
C PRO A 45 -8.50 -9.27 5.96
N SER A 46 -7.30 -9.79 6.23
CA SER A 46 -7.07 -10.74 7.32
C SER A 46 -6.75 -10.03 8.63
N ALA A 47 -6.78 -10.75 9.74
CA ALA A 47 -6.36 -10.20 11.03
C ALA A 47 -4.88 -9.76 11.04
N SER A 48 -4.04 -10.39 10.22
CA SER A 48 -2.62 -10.00 10.06
C SER A 48 -2.43 -8.77 9.17
N HIS A 49 -3.33 -8.54 8.22
CA HIS A 49 -3.33 -7.38 7.31
C HIS A 49 -4.74 -6.81 7.26
N PRO A 50 -5.15 -6.04 8.30
CA PRO A 50 -6.54 -5.63 8.48
C PRO A 50 -6.97 -4.52 7.51
N ARG A 51 -6.05 -3.90 6.80
CA ARG A 51 -6.30 -2.81 5.86
C ARG A 51 -5.99 -3.23 4.43
N PRO A 52 -6.86 -2.89 3.46
CA PRO A 52 -6.54 -3.02 2.04
C PRO A 52 -5.48 -2.00 1.65
N VAL A 53 -4.65 -2.36 0.67
CA VAL A 53 -3.64 -1.49 0.08
C VAL A 53 -4.16 -0.94 -1.24
N VAL A 54 -4.17 0.38 -1.40
CA VAL A 54 -4.52 1.07 -2.65
C VAL A 54 -3.24 1.62 -3.27
N LEU A 55 -2.94 1.16 -4.48
CA LEU A 55 -1.77 1.54 -5.26
C LEU A 55 -2.13 2.70 -6.20
N VAL A 56 -1.34 3.79 -6.15
CA VAL A 56 -1.58 5.04 -6.86
C VAL A 56 -0.40 5.33 -7.79
N HIS A 57 -0.61 5.17 -9.12
CA HIS A 57 0.45 5.23 -10.13
C HIS A 57 1.06 6.62 -10.29
N GLY A 58 2.20 6.71 -10.96
CA GLY A 58 2.87 7.97 -11.32
C GLY A 58 2.33 8.61 -12.61
N THR A 59 2.89 9.76 -12.94
CA THR A 59 2.62 10.50 -14.18
C THR A 59 2.89 9.61 -15.40
N PHE A 60 1.99 9.62 -16.39
CA PHE A 60 1.93 8.78 -17.59
C PHE A 60 1.63 7.30 -17.34
N GLY A 61 1.76 6.78 -16.13
CA GLY A 61 1.44 5.41 -15.78
C GLY A 61 -0.06 5.14 -15.73
N ASN A 62 -0.41 3.90 -15.40
CA ASN A 62 -1.79 3.46 -15.19
C ASN A 62 -1.86 2.41 -14.07
N SER A 63 -3.07 1.95 -13.78
CA SER A 63 -3.35 0.99 -12.70
C SER A 63 -2.69 -0.37 -12.89
N VAL A 64 -2.09 -0.66 -14.04
CA VAL A 64 -1.46 -1.95 -14.36
C VAL A 64 0.05 -1.82 -14.49
N ASP A 65 0.54 -0.97 -15.40
CA ASP A 65 1.95 -0.93 -15.80
C ASP A 65 2.90 -0.55 -14.64
N ASN A 66 2.47 0.37 -13.79
CA ASN A 66 3.27 0.79 -12.63
C ASN A 66 3.42 -0.33 -11.58
N TRP A 67 2.51 -1.32 -11.56
CA TRP A 67 2.35 -2.24 -10.44
C TRP A 67 2.57 -3.72 -10.76
N LEU A 68 3.05 -4.04 -11.96
CA LEU A 68 3.24 -5.42 -12.43
C LEU A 68 4.11 -6.28 -11.50
N ALA A 69 5.02 -5.67 -10.75
CA ALA A 69 5.86 -6.40 -9.79
C ALA A 69 5.40 -6.22 -8.33
N LEU A 70 5.08 -4.99 -7.91
CA LEU A 70 4.71 -4.72 -6.50
C LEU A 70 3.34 -5.31 -6.14
N ALA A 71 2.32 -5.21 -7.02
CA ALA A 71 1.00 -5.71 -6.69
C ALA A 71 1.00 -7.23 -6.42
N PRO A 72 1.54 -8.11 -7.28
CA PRO A 72 1.65 -9.52 -6.97
C PRO A 72 2.58 -9.82 -5.78
N TYR A 73 3.61 -9.00 -5.56
CA TYR A 73 4.48 -9.14 -4.39
C TYR A 73 3.71 -8.97 -3.08
N LEU A 74 2.81 -7.97 -2.99
CA LEU A 74 1.95 -7.73 -1.83
C LEU A 74 0.83 -8.77 -1.71
N VAL A 75 0.18 -9.14 -2.83
CA VAL A 75 -0.85 -10.19 -2.88
C VAL A 75 -0.31 -11.52 -2.34
N ASN A 76 0.90 -11.91 -2.75
CA ASN A 76 1.55 -13.14 -2.27
C ASN A 76 1.88 -13.11 -0.77
N ARG A 77 1.90 -11.91 -0.16
CA ARG A 77 2.07 -11.72 1.28
C ARG A 77 0.74 -11.62 2.04
N GLY A 78 -0.38 -11.78 1.34
CA GLY A 78 -1.71 -11.85 1.94
C GLY A 78 -2.44 -10.51 2.08
N TYR A 79 -1.95 -9.44 1.43
CA TYR A 79 -2.66 -8.17 1.36
C TYR A 79 -3.82 -8.22 0.35
N CYS A 80 -4.92 -7.53 0.64
CA CYS A 80 -5.91 -7.15 -0.36
C CYS A 80 -5.39 -5.92 -1.11
N VAL A 81 -5.08 -6.06 -2.39
CA VAL A 81 -4.41 -5.02 -3.19
C VAL A 81 -5.32 -4.51 -4.28
N PHE A 82 -5.43 -3.19 -4.38
CA PHE A 82 -6.25 -2.49 -5.36
C PHE A 82 -5.41 -1.41 -6.05
N SER A 83 -5.75 -1.08 -7.29
CA SER A 83 -5.13 0.02 -8.02
C SER A 83 -6.15 0.71 -8.92
N LEU A 84 -6.00 2.02 -9.11
CA LEU A 84 -6.93 2.83 -9.90
C LEU A 84 -6.21 3.52 -11.05
N ASP A 85 -6.97 3.86 -12.08
CA ASP A 85 -6.61 4.87 -13.07
C ASP A 85 -7.19 6.23 -12.65
N TYR A 86 -6.40 7.28 -12.78
CA TYR A 86 -6.82 8.65 -12.44
C TYR A 86 -6.18 9.68 -13.38
N GLY A 87 -6.76 10.85 -13.47
CA GLY A 87 -6.19 11.97 -14.20
C GLY A 87 -6.08 11.74 -15.71
N GLN A 88 -6.98 10.95 -16.29
CA GLN A 88 -7.04 10.76 -17.73
C GLN A 88 -7.56 12.03 -18.43
N LEU A 89 -6.90 12.43 -19.52
CA LEU A 89 -7.40 13.51 -20.38
C LEU A 89 -8.27 12.94 -21.50
N PRO A 90 -9.27 13.72 -22.00
CA PRO A 90 -10.05 13.33 -23.18
C PRO A 90 -9.16 13.00 -24.37
N ASN A 91 -9.45 11.91 -25.07
CA ASN A 91 -8.73 11.41 -26.24
C ASN A 91 -7.26 11.01 -25.99
N VAL A 92 -6.86 10.83 -24.74
CA VAL A 92 -5.54 10.28 -24.36
C VAL A 92 -5.74 8.88 -23.80
N PRO A 93 -5.70 7.83 -24.63
CA PRO A 93 -5.77 6.45 -24.15
C PRO A 93 -4.44 6.06 -23.50
N PHE A 94 -4.48 5.17 -22.52
CA PHE A 94 -3.35 4.50 -21.87
C PHE A 94 -2.49 5.35 -20.94
N PHE A 95 -2.39 6.66 -21.14
CA PHE A 95 -1.59 7.55 -20.29
C PHE A 95 -2.49 8.30 -19.32
N HIS A 96 -2.19 8.17 -18.03
CA HIS A 96 -2.96 8.77 -16.95
C HIS A 96 -2.07 9.72 -16.11
N GLY A 97 -2.63 10.32 -15.06
CA GLY A 97 -1.90 11.30 -14.25
C GLY A 97 -1.63 12.62 -14.97
N LEU A 98 -2.42 12.95 -16.01
CA LEU A 98 -2.27 14.16 -16.85
C LEU A 98 -3.28 15.26 -16.53
N GLY A 99 -4.41 14.89 -15.94
CA GLY A 99 -5.45 15.82 -15.52
C GLY A 99 -5.05 16.64 -14.29
N PRO A 100 -5.86 17.66 -13.90
CA PRO A 100 -5.62 18.43 -12.70
C PRO A 100 -5.48 17.52 -11.48
N ILE A 101 -4.45 17.75 -10.64
CA ILE A 101 -4.16 16.85 -9.52
C ILE A 101 -5.27 16.92 -8.46
N GLU A 102 -5.90 18.08 -8.24
CA GLU A 102 -7.06 18.17 -7.35
C GLU A 102 -8.21 17.25 -7.79
N LYS A 103 -8.50 17.19 -9.10
CA LYS A 103 -9.51 16.28 -9.65
C LYS A 103 -9.10 14.80 -9.57
N SER A 104 -7.82 14.53 -9.70
CA SER A 104 -7.24 13.19 -9.49
C SER A 104 -7.41 12.75 -8.04
N ALA A 105 -7.26 13.65 -7.09
CA ALA A 105 -7.48 13.38 -5.66
C ALA A 105 -8.97 13.12 -5.34
N GLU A 106 -9.91 13.79 -6.01
CA GLU A 106 -11.35 13.48 -5.91
C GLU A 106 -11.65 12.07 -6.45
N GLN A 107 -10.99 11.65 -7.53
CA GLN A 107 -11.11 10.29 -8.06
C GLN A 107 -10.57 9.23 -7.09
N LEU A 108 -9.47 9.54 -6.41
CA LEU A 108 -8.91 8.69 -5.36
C LEU A 108 -9.87 8.54 -4.18
N ASP A 109 -10.50 9.64 -3.70
CA ASP A 109 -11.51 9.60 -2.63
C ASP A 109 -12.65 8.62 -2.97
N VAL A 110 -13.26 8.77 -4.13
CA VAL A 110 -14.32 7.86 -4.61
C VAL A 110 -13.83 6.40 -4.68
N TYR A 111 -12.59 6.19 -5.12
CA TYR A 111 -12.05 4.85 -5.23
C TYR A 111 -11.75 4.21 -3.88
N VAL A 112 -11.21 4.97 -2.93
CA VAL A 112 -11.00 4.50 -1.54
C VAL A 112 -12.32 4.12 -0.90
N ASP A 113 -13.37 4.92 -1.05
CA ASP A 113 -14.71 4.60 -0.54
C ASP A 113 -15.23 3.28 -1.11
N LYS A 114 -15.05 3.06 -2.42
CA LYS A 114 -15.42 1.79 -3.08
C LYS A 114 -14.65 0.60 -2.50
N VAL A 115 -13.33 0.76 -2.25
CA VAL A 115 -12.49 -0.30 -1.67
C VAL A 115 -12.91 -0.60 -0.24
N LEU A 116 -13.13 0.41 0.59
CA LEU A 116 -13.55 0.25 1.99
C LEU A 116 -14.93 -0.42 2.06
N ALA A 117 -15.89 0.00 1.23
CA ALA A 117 -17.22 -0.61 1.17
C ALA A 117 -17.14 -2.10 0.75
N ALA A 118 -16.31 -2.44 -0.21
CA ALA A 118 -16.15 -3.82 -0.69
C ALA A 118 -15.44 -4.73 0.32
N THR A 119 -14.40 -4.22 0.97
CA THR A 119 -13.58 -4.99 1.92
C THR A 119 -14.19 -5.07 3.32
N GLY A 120 -14.97 -4.07 3.71
CA GLY A 120 -15.50 -3.89 5.06
C GLY A 120 -14.45 -3.34 6.04
N ALA A 121 -13.30 -2.88 5.56
CA ALA A 121 -12.28 -2.24 6.38
C ALA A 121 -12.69 -0.80 6.74
N ALA A 122 -12.25 -0.33 7.91
CA ALA A 122 -12.49 1.06 8.33
C ALA A 122 -11.52 2.05 7.66
N GLU A 123 -10.30 1.60 7.37
CA GLU A 123 -9.20 2.39 6.82
C GLU A 123 -8.48 1.61 5.72
N ALA A 124 -7.79 2.32 4.84
CA ALA A 124 -6.89 1.77 3.83
C ALA A 124 -5.46 2.29 4.06
N ASP A 125 -4.48 1.55 3.55
CA ASP A 125 -3.11 2.02 3.39
C ASP A 125 -2.89 2.40 1.92
N LEU A 126 -2.26 3.55 1.66
CA LEU A 126 -1.97 4.04 0.32
C LEU A 126 -0.48 3.84 0.00
N VAL A 127 -0.18 3.30 -1.17
CA VAL A 127 1.19 3.23 -1.69
C VAL A 127 1.21 3.90 -3.05
N GLY A 128 1.98 4.95 -3.18
CA GLY A 128 2.01 5.74 -4.41
C GLY A 128 3.41 5.94 -4.95
N HIS A 129 3.54 6.02 -6.27
CA HIS A 129 4.79 6.29 -6.97
C HIS A 129 4.76 7.67 -7.62
N SER A 130 5.84 8.46 -7.47
CA SER A 130 5.96 9.77 -8.12
C SER A 130 4.77 10.68 -7.77
N GLN A 131 4.05 11.27 -8.74
CA GLN A 131 2.80 12.01 -8.53
C GLN A 131 1.81 11.24 -7.63
N GLY A 132 1.72 9.91 -7.80
CA GLY A 132 0.84 9.07 -6.97
C GLY A 132 1.29 8.95 -5.51
N GLY A 133 2.53 9.27 -5.19
CA GLY A 133 3.02 9.40 -3.81
C GLY A 133 2.75 10.77 -3.20
N MET A 134 2.57 11.79 -4.02
CA MET A 134 2.31 13.18 -3.60
C MET A 134 0.81 13.52 -3.59
N MET A 135 0.06 13.19 -4.64
CA MET A 135 -1.36 13.52 -4.81
C MET A 135 -2.25 13.05 -3.64
N PRO A 136 -2.03 11.85 -3.04
CA PRO A 136 -2.82 11.42 -1.89
C PRO A 136 -2.74 12.36 -0.68
N ARG A 137 -1.69 13.16 -0.54
CA ARG A 137 -1.62 14.17 0.51
C ARG A 137 -2.71 15.23 0.36
N HIS A 138 -3.07 15.58 -0.91
CA HIS A 138 -4.20 16.47 -1.16
C HIS A 138 -5.53 15.85 -0.70
N TYR A 139 -5.77 14.59 -1.03
CA TYR A 139 -6.93 13.84 -0.56
C TYR A 139 -7.00 13.79 0.98
N ILE A 140 -5.90 13.41 1.63
CA ILE A 140 -5.81 13.31 3.08
C ILE A 140 -6.08 14.66 3.75
N LYS A 141 -5.50 15.73 3.23
CA LYS A 141 -5.51 17.06 3.86
C LYS A 141 -6.79 17.84 3.61
N PHE A 142 -7.40 17.73 2.42
CA PHE A 142 -8.47 18.63 1.99
C PHE A 142 -9.81 17.94 1.68
N LEU A 143 -9.82 16.61 1.51
CA LEU A 143 -11.00 15.85 1.09
C LEU A 143 -11.49 14.85 2.15
N GLY A 144 -11.04 14.96 3.39
CA GLY A 144 -11.47 14.08 4.48
C GLY A 144 -10.76 12.72 4.52
N GLY A 145 -9.72 12.52 3.71
CA GLY A 145 -8.98 11.26 3.66
C GLY A 145 -8.30 10.89 4.98
N ALA A 146 -8.04 11.86 5.87
CA ALA A 146 -7.43 11.60 7.17
C ALA A 146 -8.23 10.63 8.07
N GLU A 147 -9.54 10.51 7.86
CA GLU A 147 -10.41 9.59 8.59
C GLU A 147 -10.46 8.18 7.98
N LYS A 148 -9.91 8.00 6.78
CA LYS A 148 -10.00 6.79 5.96
C LYS A 148 -8.64 6.16 5.64
N VAL A 149 -7.53 6.88 5.92
CA VAL A 149 -6.16 6.47 5.57
C VAL A 149 -5.33 6.31 6.84
N ASN A 150 -4.83 5.11 7.06
CA ASN A 150 -3.91 4.82 8.17
C ASN A 150 -2.46 5.20 7.82
N ALA A 151 -2.01 4.87 6.61
CA ALA A 151 -0.64 5.14 6.17
C ALA A 151 -0.58 5.56 4.70
N LEU A 152 0.35 6.46 4.39
CA LEU A 152 0.77 6.82 3.04
C LEU A 152 2.25 6.49 2.86
N VAL A 153 2.55 5.59 1.93
CA VAL A 153 3.91 5.26 1.51
C VAL A 153 4.15 5.87 0.13
N GLY A 154 4.95 6.91 0.07
CA GLY A 154 5.35 7.58 -1.18
C GLY A 154 6.70 7.04 -1.68
N ILE A 155 6.73 6.48 -2.88
CA ILE A 155 7.94 6.01 -3.55
C ILE A 155 8.35 7.09 -4.55
N ALA A 156 9.53 7.68 -4.38
CA ALA A 156 10.05 8.79 -5.17
C ALA A 156 9.01 9.93 -5.39
N PRO A 157 8.28 10.37 -4.34
CA PRO A 157 7.21 11.35 -4.50
C PRO A 157 7.77 12.73 -4.76
N ASP A 158 7.09 13.54 -5.57
CA ASP A 158 7.40 14.94 -5.83
C ASP A 158 6.69 15.88 -4.83
N ASN A 159 6.79 15.59 -3.54
CA ASN A 159 6.07 16.27 -2.46
C ASN A 159 6.23 17.79 -2.42
N HIS A 160 7.40 18.31 -2.82
CA HIS A 160 7.67 19.76 -2.93
C HIS A 160 7.86 20.17 -4.41
N GLY A 161 7.35 19.34 -5.30
CA GLY A 161 7.43 19.55 -6.74
C GLY A 161 8.79 19.16 -7.34
N THR A 162 8.86 19.27 -8.65
CA THR A 162 10.06 19.05 -9.45
C THR A 162 10.19 20.11 -10.53
N THR A 163 11.15 19.95 -11.44
CA THR A 163 11.33 20.83 -12.58
C THR A 163 10.64 20.28 -13.83
N LEU A 164 10.26 21.14 -14.77
CA LEU A 164 9.77 20.69 -16.09
C LEU A 164 10.81 19.80 -16.80
N LEU A 165 12.11 20.13 -16.66
CA LEU A 165 13.19 19.31 -17.22
C LEU A 165 13.23 17.92 -16.57
N GLY A 166 13.00 17.81 -15.24
CA GLY A 166 12.86 16.53 -14.55
C GLY A 166 11.72 15.70 -15.13
N LEU A 167 10.54 16.29 -15.29
CA LEU A 167 9.38 15.59 -15.86
C LEU A 167 9.64 15.07 -17.29
N THR A 168 10.43 15.77 -18.11
CA THR A 168 10.77 15.29 -19.45
C THR A 168 11.65 14.04 -19.45
N LYS A 169 12.32 13.72 -18.34
CA LYS A 169 13.09 12.48 -18.19
C LYS A 169 12.21 11.23 -18.18
N LEU A 170 10.90 11.39 -17.95
CA LEU A 170 9.94 10.28 -18.05
C LEU A 170 9.65 9.85 -19.49
N LEU A 171 9.82 10.75 -20.48
CA LEU A 171 9.41 10.48 -21.87
C LEU A 171 9.97 9.19 -22.49
N PRO A 172 11.25 8.82 -22.27
CA PRO A 172 11.80 7.58 -22.82
C PRO A 172 11.11 6.30 -22.33
N TYR A 173 10.50 6.34 -21.13
CA TYR A 173 9.80 5.19 -20.54
C TYR A 173 8.37 5.04 -21.04
N PHE A 174 7.80 6.09 -21.66
CA PHE A 174 6.41 6.13 -22.14
C PHE A 174 6.36 6.54 -23.62
N PRO A 175 6.82 5.68 -24.56
CA PRO A 175 6.88 6.00 -25.97
C PRO A 175 5.52 6.42 -26.54
N GLY A 176 5.47 7.54 -27.24
CA GLY A 176 4.26 8.08 -27.85
C GLY A 176 3.50 9.08 -26.99
N VAL A 177 3.83 9.20 -25.68
CA VAL A 177 3.17 10.15 -24.78
C VAL A 177 3.38 11.59 -25.22
N GLU A 178 4.51 11.90 -25.87
CA GLU A 178 4.85 13.23 -26.39
C GLU A 178 3.77 13.81 -27.32
N LYS A 179 2.99 12.95 -28.00
CA LYS A 179 1.88 13.37 -28.87
C LYS A 179 0.70 13.96 -28.10
N PHE A 180 0.61 13.66 -26.83
CA PHE A 180 -0.51 14.08 -25.97
C PHE A 180 -0.11 15.18 -24.98
N ILE A 181 1.19 15.47 -24.84
CA ILE A 181 1.68 16.54 -23.98
C ILE A 181 1.50 17.86 -24.71
N SER A 182 0.89 18.82 -24.05
CA SER A 182 0.78 20.20 -24.48
C SER A 182 1.19 21.14 -23.37
N ALA A 183 1.39 22.42 -23.69
CA ALA A 183 1.65 23.45 -22.68
C ALA A 183 0.53 23.58 -21.64
N ASN A 184 -0.65 23.03 -21.94
CA ASN A 184 -1.83 23.05 -21.06
C ASN A 184 -2.13 21.68 -20.43
N THR A 185 -1.13 20.79 -20.25
CA THR A 185 -1.32 19.53 -19.52
C THR A 185 -1.29 19.81 -18.03
N PRO A 186 -2.47 19.85 -17.34
CA PRO A 186 -2.57 20.40 -15.98
C PRO A 186 -1.73 19.60 -14.97
N GLY A 187 -1.77 18.27 -15.06
CA GLY A 187 -1.05 17.42 -14.11
C GLY A 187 0.47 17.62 -14.15
N LEU A 188 1.05 18.02 -15.30
CA LEU A 188 2.46 18.38 -15.38
C LEU A 188 2.72 19.76 -14.77
N ALA A 189 1.85 20.72 -15.04
CA ALA A 189 1.99 22.08 -14.50
C ALA A 189 1.87 22.10 -12.97
N ASP A 190 0.95 21.30 -12.43
CA ASP A 190 0.72 21.20 -10.98
C ASP A 190 1.94 20.64 -10.24
N GLN A 191 2.74 19.76 -10.85
CA GLN A 191 3.93 19.16 -10.27
C GLN A 191 5.17 20.08 -10.23
N ILE A 192 5.13 21.22 -10.91
CA ILE A 192 6.26 22.14 -10.93
C ILE A 192 6.45 22.78 -9.54
N ALA A 193 7.70 22.78 -9.05
CA ALA A 193 8.06 23.41 -7.80
C ALA A 193 7.63 24.89 -7.78
N GLY A 194 6.92 25.29 -6.74
CA GLY A 194 6.36 26.64 -6.63
C GLY A 194 5.06 26.88 -7.41
N SER A 195 4.49 25.84 -8.04
CA SER A 195 3.15 25.94 -8.61
C SER A 195 2.11 26.28 -7.52
N PRO A 196 0.96 26.86 -7.89
CA PRO A 196 -0.11 27.12 -6.94
C PRO A 196 -0.55 25.86 -6.20
N PHE A 197 -0.58 24.70 -6.89
CA PHE A 197 -0.94 23.42 -6.29
C PHE A 197 0.07 22.98 -5.22
N ILE A 198 1.38 22.94 -5.55
CA ILE A 198 2.44 22.54 -4.60
C ILE A 198 2.51 23.52 -3.42
N THR A 199 2.37 24.81 -3.67
CA THR A 199 2.37 25.83 -2.62
C THR A 199 1.23 25.58 -1.64
N ARG A 200 0.00 25.39 -2.13
CA ARG A 200 -1.18 25.12 -1.31
C ARG A 200 -1.08 23.79 -0.58
N LEU A 201 -0.56 22.73 -1.24
CA LEU A 201 -0.40 21.42 -0.65
C LEU A 201 0.47 21.46 0.61
N ASN A 202 1.55 22.24 0.58
CA ASN A 202 2.54 22.33 1.66
C ASN A 202 2.22 23.46 2.68
N GLU A 203 1.23 24.32 2.41
CA GLU A 203 0.81 25.35 3.33
C GLU A 203 0.35 24.75 4.68
N GLY A 204 0.89 25.24 5.79
CA GLY A 204 0.55 24.76 7.13
C GLY A 204 1.22 23.43 7.53
N GLY A 205 2.14 22.91 6.73
CA GLY A 205 2.94 21.71 7.02
C GLY A 205 2.64 20.53 6.10
N ASP A 206 3.52 19.54 6.16
CA ASP A 206 3.54 18.43 5.21
C ASP A 206 2.55 17.31 5.54
N THR A 207 2.16 17.18 6.80
CA THR A 207 1.43 16.02 7.32
C THR A 207 0.15 16.41 8.04
N VAL A 208 -0.73 15.42 8.19
CA VAL A 208 -1.97 15.54 8.96
C VAL A 208 -1.90 14.57 10.14
N PRO A 209 -2.34 14.96 11.35
CA PRO A 209 -2.41 14.03 12.48
C PRO A 209 -3.25 12.80 12.19
N GLY A 210 -2.86 11.67 12.79
CA GLY A 210 -3.57 10.40 12.62
C GLY A 210 -3.07 9.52 11.47
N VAL A 211 -2.40 10.10 10.49
CA VAL A 211 -1.83 9.36 9.34
C VAL A 211 -0.32 9.20 9.51
N THR A 212 0.20 8.02 9.21
CA THR A 212 1.64 7.73 9.16
C THR A 212 2.17 7.92 7.75
N TYR A 213 3.34 8.53 7.61
CA TYR A 213 3.95 8.82 6.31
C TYR A 213 5.31 8.15 6.19
N THR A 214 5.53 7.39 5.14
CA THR A 214 6.83 6.85 4.76
C THR A 214 7.19 7.33 3.37
N VAL A 215 8.36 7.93 3.22
CA VAL A 215 8.90 8.38 1.94
C VAL A 215 10.13 7.54 1.62
N ILE A 216 10.14 6.90 0.46
CA ILE A 216 11.25 6.08 -0.03
C ILE A 216 11.81 6.73 -1.29
N THR A 217 13.08 7.11 -1.27
CA THR A 217 13.74 7.82 -2.38
C THR A 217 15.03 7.15 -2.79
N THR A 218 15.53 7.54 -3.97
CA THR A 218 16.84 7.13 -4.48
C THR A 218 17.74 8.34 -4.73
N LYS A 219 19.05 8.18 -4.48
CA LYS A 219 20.05 9.21 -4.83
C LYS A 219 20.20 9.41 -6.35
N TYR A 220 19.69 8.45 -7.12
CA TYR A 220 19.77 8.43 -8.58
C TYR A 220 18.49 8.95 -9.27
N ASP A 221 17.60 9.60 -8.52
CA ASP A 221 16.39 10.19 -9.06
C ASP A 221 16.72 11.36 -9.99
N GLU A 222 16.44 11.19 -11.29
CA GLU A 222 16.66 12.20 -12.32
C GLU A 222 15.38 12.99 -12.67
N VAL A 223 14.23 12.56 -12.11
CA VAL A 223 12.92 13.20 -12.31
C VAL A 223 12.62 14.15 -11.16
N VAL A 224 12.63 13.65 -9.93
CA VAL A 224 12.41 14.46 -8.73
C VAL A 224 13.77 14.94 -8.20
N THR A 225 14.14 16.15 -8.62
CA THR A 225 15.48 16.71 -8.33
C THR A 225 15.39 18.04 -7.60
N PRO A 226 16.15 18.17 -6.49
CA PRO A 226 16.96 17.13 -5.82
C PRO A 226 16.05 16.07 -5.18
N TYR A 227 16.51 14.81 -5.09
CA TYR A 227 15.69 13.69 -4.56
C TYR A 227 15.13 13.97 -3.15
N ARG A 228 15.79 14.83 -2.37
CA ARG A 228 15.32 15.26 -1.04
C ARG A 228 14.10 16.19 -1.08
N SER A 229 13.71 16.71 -2.24
CA SER A 229 12.44 17.44 -2.38
C SER A 229 11.21 16.53 -2.21
N GLY A 230 11.43 15.22 -2.30
CA GLY A 230 10.42 14.23 -1.94
C GLY A 230 10.23 14.04 -0.43
N PHE A 231 11.16 14.44 0.42
CA PHE A 231 11.07 14.25 1.86
C PHE A 231 9.93 15.07 2.46
N LEU A 232 9.35 14.54 3.53
CA LEU A 232 8.35 15.24 4.34
C LEU A 232 8.95 15.58 5.70
N ASP A 233 8.41 16.63 6.34
CA ASP A 233 8.72 17.01 7.71
C ASP A 233 7.48 16.83 8.58
N GLY A 234 7.64 16.23 9.75
CA GLY A 234 6.55 16.00 10.67
C GLY A 234 6.79 14.86 11.66
N PRO A 235 6.00 14.77 12.74
CA PRO A 235 6.21 13.80 13.80
C PRO A 235 5.96 12.34 13.39
N ASN A 236 5.16 12.12 12.36
CA ASN A 236 4.77 10.78 11.89
C ASN A 236 5.43 10.42 10.56
N VAL A 237 6.62 10.98 10.29
CA VAL A 237 7.32 10.80 9.03
C VAL A 237 8.55 9.92 9.19
N THR A 238 8.73 8.99 8.25
CA THR A 238 9.96 8.24 8.04
C THR A 238 10.46 8.49 6.61
N ASN A 239 11.62 9.14 6.46
CA ASN A 239 12.26 9.33 5.16
C ASN A 239 13.38 8.31 4.98
N ILE A 240 13.34 7.56 3.89
CA ILE A 240 14.24 6.46 3.56
C ILE A 240 14.94 6.76 2.24
N VAL A 241 16.26 6.55 2.21
CA VAL A 241 17.04 6.53 0.97
C VAL A 241 17.51 5.10 0.75
N ILE A 242 17.15 4.48 -0.37
CA ILE A 242 17.42 3.05 -0.59
C ILE A 242 18.91 2.71 -0.58
N GLN A 243 19.80 3.64 -0.99
CA GLN A 243 21.24 3.43 -0.93
C GLN A 243 21.80 3.42 0.50
N ASP A 244 21.05 3.89 1.49
CA ASP A 244 21.42 3.76 2.91
C ASP A 244 21.07 2.36 3.45
N LYS A 245 20.22 1.60 2.74
CA LYS A 245 19.86 0.20 2.99
C LYS A 245 20.74 -0.76 2.18
N CYS A 246 20.98 -0.43 0.92
CA CYS A 246 21.84 -1.16 0.00
C CYS A 246 22.63 -0.19 -0.87
N ALA A 247 23.90 0.02 -0.54
CA ALA A 247 24.76 0.96 -1.27
C ALA A 247 25.01 0.56 -2.75
N LEU A 248 24.73 -0.69 -3.10
CA LEU A 248 24.86 -1.22 -4.47
C LEU A 248 23.59 -1.03 -5.30
N ASP A 249 22.52 -0.52 -4.72
CA ASP A 249 21.30 -0.25 -5.44
C ASP A 249 21.47 0.96 -6.35
N LEU A 250 21.17 0.79 -7.64
CA LEU A 250 21.29 1.81 -8.67
C LEU A 250 19.94 2.19 -9.27
N SER A 251 18.84 1.80 -8.63
CA SER A 251 17.49 2.09 -9.11
C SER A 251 17.29 3.61 -9.25
N GLU A 252 16.88 4.02 -10.43
CA GLU A 252 16.51 5.38 -10.77
C GLU A 252 15.01 5.60 -10.53
N HIS A 253 14.45 6.75 -10.94
CA HIS A 253 13.09 7.16 -10.61
C HIS A 253 12.02 6.12 -10.99
N VAL A 254 12.10 5.51 -12.18
CA VAL A 254 11.10 4.55 -12.64
C VAL A 254 11.33 3.17 -12.01
N ALA A 255 12.58 2.72 -11.96
CA ALA A 255 12.94 1.42 -11.40
C ALA A 255 12.59 1.30 -9.92
N ILE A 256 12.82 2.36 -9.12
CA ILE A 256 12.49 2.37 -7.69
C ILE A 256 10.98 2.10 -7.45
N GLY A 257 10.10 2.63 -8.30
CA GLY A 257 8.65 2.47 -8.18
C GLY A 257 8.11 1.17 -8.79
N THR A 258 8.86 0.53 -9.70
CA THR A 258 8.32 -0.56 -10.52
C THR A 258 8.98 -1.92 -10.32
N LEU A 259 10.29 -1.96 -10.01
CA LEU A 259 11.09 -3.20 -10.04
C LEU A 259 11.93 -3.42 -8.79
N ASP A 260 12.22 -2.37 -8.01
CA ASP A 260 13.20 -2.44 -6.93
C ASP A 260 12.70 -3.23 -5.72
N ARG A 261 13.43 -4.29 -5.41
CA ARG A 261 13.12 -5.20 -4.29
C ARG A 261 13.46 -4.60 -2.92
N ILE A 262 14.44 -3.70 -2.82
CA ILE A 262 14.76 -2.96 -1.58
C ILE A 262 13.55 -2.09 -1.23
N THR A 263 13.04 -1.35 -2.18
CA THR A 263 11.82 -0.55 -2.03
C THR A 263 10.61 -1.40 -1.65
N PHE A 264 10.39 -2.54 -2.32
CA PHE A 264 9.26 -3.43 -2.00
C PHE A 264 9.33 -3.95 -0.57
N HIS A 265 10.52 -4.25 -0.07
CA HIS A 265 10.72 -4.66 1.31
C HIS A 265 10.44 -3.51 2.28
N GLU A 266 10.91 -2.28 2.00
CA GLU A 266 10.60 -1.11 2.81
C GLU A 266 9.10 -0.75 2.78
N VAL A 267 8.42 -0.95 1.64
CA VAL A 267 6.94 -0.83 1.57
C VAL A 267 6.27 -1.79 2.54
N THR A 268 6.68 -3.07 2.57
CA THR A 268 6.09 -4.03 3.52
C THR A 268 6.41 -3.68 4.97
N ASN A 269 7.61 -3.19 5.27
CA ASN A 269 7.97 -2.72 6.60
C ASN A 269 7.11 -1.52 7.04
N ALA A 270 6.79 -0.61 6.11
CA ALA A 270 5.93 0.54 6.39
C ALA A 270 4.46 0.14 6.59
N LEU A 271 3.98 -0.84 5.84
CA LEU A 271 2.60 -1.36 5.96
C LEU A 271 2.40 -2.21 7.21
N ASP A 272 3.47 -2.82 7.74
CA ASP A 272 3.43 -3.68 8.91
C ASP A 272 4.66 -3.45 9.81
N PRO A 273 4.70 -2.31 10.51
CA PRO A 273 5.86 -1.93 11.33
C PRO A 273 6.10 -2.86 12.52
N VAL A 274 5.07 -3.62 12.95
CA VAL A 274 5.21 -4.58 14.05
C VAL A 274 6.05 -5.80 13.63
N ARG A 275 5.97 -6.20 12.36
CA ARG A 275 6.73 -7.32 11.78
C ARG A 275 7.87 -6.86 10.86
N ALA A 276 8.21 -5.59 10.92
CA ALA A 276 9.30 -5.04 10.13
C ALA A 276 10.63 -5.75 10.42
N THR A 277 11.39 -5.99 9.37
CA THR A 277 12.73 -6.61 9.45
C THR A 277 13.78 -5.71 8.80
N PRO A 278 15.05 -5.76 9.26
CA PRO A 278 16.10 -4.93 8.68
C PRO A 278 16.26 -5.19 7.17
N THR A 279 16.27 -4.12 6.40
CA THR A 279 16.51 -4.17 4.95
C THR A 279 18.01 -4.05 4.67
N THR A 280 18.53 -4.96 3.88
CA THR A 280 19.92 -4.99 3.41
C THR A 280 19.94 -5.45 1.96
N CYS A 281 21.07 -5.32 1.25
CA CYS A 281 21.21 -5.89 -0.10
C CYS A 281 20.90 -7.40 -0.15
N ALA A 282 21.13 -8.13 0.94
CA ALA A 282 20.87 -9.57 1.01
C ALA A 282 19.39 -9.91 1.27
N SER A 283 18.62 -9.01 1.91
CA SER A 283 17.22 -9.29 2.29
C SER A 283 16.27 -9.42 1.10
N VAL A 284 16.72 -9.13 -0.12
CA VAL A 284 15.90 -9.12 -1.34
C VAL A 284 16.30 -10.20 -2.36
N ILE A 285 17.28 -11.04 -2.03
CA ILE A 285 17.77 -12.11 -2.90
C ILE A 285 16.98 -13.42 -2.70
N GLY A 286 15.96 -13.41 -1.83
CA GLY A 286 15.13 -14.56 -1.49
C GLY A 286 13.85 -14.66 -2.29
#